data_148338fd78e5611f24ea22633ace7fc2
#
_entry.id   148338fd78e5611f24ea22633ace7fc2
#
_cell.length_a   1.000
_cell.length_b   1.000
_cell.length_c   1.000
_cell.angle_alpha   90.00
_cell.angle_beta   90.00
_cell.angle_gamma   90.00
#
_symmetry.space_group_name_H-M   'P 1'
#
loop_
_entity.id
_entity.type
_entity.pdbx_description
1 polymer ?
#
loop_
_entity_poly.entity_id
_entity_poly.type
_entity_poly.pdbx_seq_one_letter_code
_entity_poly.pdbx_strand_id
1 'polypeptide(L)'
;MSDIILHRSRVIARLTGTLPEGGYEEGTPIHAVDFPDLLRAQDAPPPQRHDIDIGGKLAFMIEDVLTRAECARLIEVTEQLGFRDAAPGINTPPGMRRNKTVHWLAPAAAMAELFRRIAPFLPQELDGRRLSPILSHRINTYRYDRGDEFNLHIDGDWPGFGLTPDGTRMTQWSGTHSMLTMLLYLNGAEDGLQGGATTLYDKGELRAAVTPRTGRALFFRHGSNRDSVLHAGDTLTGDVPKYVARINVMYDV
;
A
#
# COMPACT_ATOMS: atom_id res chain seq x y z
N MET A 1 -25.08 -5.48 4.87
CA MET A 1 -23.82 -5.84 4.20
C MET A 1 -22.63 -5.91 5.17
N SER A 2 -22.63 -5.19 6.29
CA SER A 2 -21.51 -5.14 7.25
C SER A 2 -21.08 -6.45 7.89
N ASP A 3 -21.99 -7.40 8.16
CA ASP A 3 -21.64 -8.66 8.83
C ASP A 3 -20.96 -9.71 7.91
N ILE A 4 -21.07 -9.55 6.59
CA ILE A 4 -20.58 -10.55 5.62
C ILE A 4 -19.04 -10.58 5.55
N ILE A 5 -18.37 -9.46 5.79
CA ILE A 5 -16.91 -9.35 5.65
C ILE A 5 -16.21 -9.95 6.86
N LEU A 6 -16.70 -9.70 8.07
CA LEU A 6 -16.11 -10.26 9.29
C LEU A 6 -16.16 -11.80 9.32
N HIS A 7 -17.20 -12.41 8.77
CA HIS A 7 -17.29 -13.88 8.62
C HIS A 7 -16.33 -14.45 7.56
N ARG A 8 -15.76 -13.59 6.69
CA ARG A 8 -14.83 -13.96 5.63
C ARG A 8 -13.40 -13.48 5.89
N SER A 9 -13.09 -13.09 7.11
CA SER A 9 -11.74 -12.73 7.51
C SER A 9 -11.28 -13.55 8.72
N ARG A 10 -9.98 -13.82 8.79
CA ARG A 10 -9.36 -14.48 9.93
C ARG A 10 -7.95 -13.94 10.16
N VAL A 11 -7.50 -13.93 11.41
CA VAL A 11 -6.10 -13.64 11.73
C VAL A 11 -5.25 -14.83 11.28
N ILE A 12 -4.28 -14.57 10.39
CA ILE A 12 -3.42 -15.59 9.77
C ILE A 12 -1.99 -15.57 10.32
N ALA A 13 -1.56 -14.43 10.83
CA ALA A 13 -0.25 -14.22 11.45
C ALA A 13 -0.32 -13.00 12.38
N ARG A 14 0.74 -12.81 13.17
CA ARG A 14 0.93 -11.62 13.98
C ARG A 14 2.35 -11.07 13.77
N LEU A 15 2.46 -9.75 13.64
CA LEU A 15 3.74 -9.04 13.65
C LEU A 15 4.08 -8.74 15.10
N THR A 16 5.19 -9.25 15.56
CA THR A 16 5.66 -8.97 16.93
C THR A 16 6.32 -7.60 16.97
N GLY A 17 5.88 -6.74 17.88
CA GLY A 17 6.51 -5.45 18.19
C GLY A 17 7.44 -5.56 19.41
N THR A 18 8.41 -4.68 19.52
CA THR A 18 9.22 -4.51 20.73
C THR A 18 8.71 -3.31 21.53
N LEU A 19 8.64 -3.44 22.85
CA LEU A 19 8.26 -2.36 23.74
C LEU A 19 9.47 -1.44 24.02
N PRO A 20 9.27 -0.11 24.21
CA PRO A 20 10.35 0.82 24.56
C PRO A 20 11.11 0.42 25.82
N GLU A 21 10.42 -0.16 26.79
CA GLU A 21 10.94 -0.66 28.07
C GLU A 21 11.61 -2.04 27.96
N GLY A 22 11.62 -2.62 26.76
CA GLY A 22 12.09 -3.97 26.50
C GLY A 22 10.98 -5.03 26.57
N GLY A 23 11.20 -6.17 25.90
CA GLY A 23 10.19 -7.23 25.74
C GLY A 23 9.36 -7.07 24.45
N TYR A 24 8.30 -7.87 24.35
CA TYR A 24 7.43 -7.92 23.16
C TYR A 24 5.99 -7.64 23.58
N GLU A 25 5.31 -6.84 22.78
CA GLU A 25 3.86 -6.69 22.91
C GLU A 25 3.10 -7.81 22.18
N GLU A 26 1.80 -7.92 22.46
CA GLU A 26 0.91 -8.75 21.64
C GLU A 26 0.96 -8.27 20.19
N GLY A 27 1.36 -9.14 19.27
CA GLY A 27 1.67 -8.76 17.90
C GLY A 27 0.46 -8.21 17.14
N THR A 28 0.73 -7.23 16.28
CA THR A 28 -0.26 -6.68 15.35
C THR A 28 -0.79 -7.78 14.42
N PRO A 29 -2.11 -7.99 14.33
CA PRO A 29 -2.67 -9.03 13.49
C PRO A 29 -2.46 -8.75 12.01
N ILE A 30 -2.21 -9.82 11.26
CA ILE A 30 -2.33 -9.86 9.80
C ILE A 30 -3.57 -10.69 9.49
N HIS A 31 -4.52 -10.09 8.81
CA HIS A 31 -5.77 -10.75 8.44
C HIS A 31 -5.66 -11.37 7.06
N ALA A 32 -6.24 -12.55 6.84
CA ALA A 32 -6.56 -13.04 5.50
C ALA A 32 -8.03 -12.76 5.24
N VAL A 33 -8.32 -12.21 4.06
CA VAL A 33 -9.68 -11.90 3.63
C VAL A 33 -10.05 -12.83 2.48
N ASP A 34 -11.18 -13.51 2.64
CA ASP A 34 -11.78 -14.34 1.58
C ASP A 34 -13.01 -13.63 0.99
N PHE A 35 -12.74 -12.71 0.09
CA PHE A 35 -13.77 -11.96 -0.63
C PHE A 35 -13.44 -11.95 -2.13
N PRO A 36 -13.81 -13.00 -2.88
CA PRO A 36 -13.39 -13.20 -4.26
C PRO A 36 -13.79 -12.06 -5.20
N ASP A 37 -14.90 -11.38 -4.92
CA ASP A 37 -15.42 -10.25 -5.70
C ASP A 37 -14.91 -8.88 -5.22
N LEU A 38 -13.80 -8.84 -4.49
CA LEU A 38 -13.24 -7.59 -3.96
C LEU A 38 -12.95 -6.57 -5.06
N LEU A 39 -12.34 -7.03 -6.15
CA LEU A 39 -12.16 -6.27 -7.38
C LEU A 39 -12.91 -6.99 -8.50
N ARG A 40 -13.70 -6.25 -9.25
CA ARG A 40 -14.43 -6.77 -10.41
C ARG A 40 -14.05 -5.97 -11.63
N ALA A 41 -13.83 -6.65 -12.76
CA ALA A 41 -13.77 -5.96 -14.03
C ALA A 41 -15.13 -5.26 -14.26
N GLN A 42 -15.09 -3.93 -14.30
CA GLN A 42 -16.26 -3.09 -14.59
C GLN A 42 -15.88 -2.13 -15.72
N ASP A 43 -16.86 -1.45 -16.29
CA ASP A 43 -16.66 -0.40 -17.28
C ASP A 43 -15.97 0.83 -16.64
N ALA A 44 -14.70 0.67 -16.28
CA ALA A 44 -13.84 1.75 -15.84
C ALA A 44 -13.16 2.40 -17.05
N PRO A 45 -12.85 3.69 -17.00
CA PRO A 45 -11.95 4.30 -17.97
C PRO A 45 -10.64 3.51 -18.04
N PRO A 46 -10.00 3.42 -19.23
CA PRO A 46 -8.71 2.76 -19.32
C PRO A 46 -7.67 3.51 -18.46
N PRO A 47 -6.86 2.79 -17.66
CA PRO A 47 -5.82 3.41 -16.87
C PRO A 47 -4.85 4.22 -17.74
N GLN A 48 -4.33 5.33 -17.22
CA GLN A 48 -3.38 6.19 -17.91
C GLN A 48 -2.17 6.48 -17.04
N ARG A 49 -0.97 6.28 -17.59
CA ARG A 49 0.29 6.56 -16.89
C ARG A 49 0.76 7.99 -17.15
N HIS A 50 1.22 8.65 -16.08
CA HIS A 50 1.88 9.96 -16.11
C HIS A 50 3.20 9.86 -15.33
N ASP A 51 4.32 10.09 -16.01
CA ASP A 51 5.63 10.13 -15.37
C ASP A 51 5.81 11.40 -14.55
N ILE A 52 6.52 11.27 -13.42
CA ILE A 52 6.81 12.38 -12.51
C ILE A 52 8.32 12.63 -12.56
N ASP A 53 8.72 13.84 -12.92
CA ASP A 53 10.13 14.23 -12.91
C ASP A 53 10.61 14.49 -11.46
N ILE A 54 11.44 13.59 -10.97
CA ILE A 54 12.11 13.68 -9.67
C ILE A 54 13.63 13.58 -9.79
N GLY A 55 14.20 14.26 -10.79
CA GLY A 55 15.66 14.31 -10.95
C GLY A 55 16.28 13.02 -11.50
N GLY A 56 15.55 12.31 -12.37
CA GLY A 56 16.00 11.09 -13.04
C GLY A 56 15.70 9.79 -12.31
N LYS A 57 15.15 9.84 -11.09
CA LYS A 57 14.66 8.66 -10.40
C LYS A 57 13.29 8.25 -10.93
N LEU A 58 12.97 6.97 -10.83
CA LEU A 58 11.70 6.44 -11.31
C LEU A 58 10.55 6.77 -10.35
N ALA A 59 9.62 7.60 -10.81
CA ALA A 59 8.32 7.82 -10.19
C ALA A 59 7.26 8.10 -11.27
N PHE A 60 6.06 7.56 -11.10
CA PHE A 60 4.93 7.78 -12.01
C PHE A 60 3.60 7.54 -11.31
N MET A 61 2.54 8.07 -11.88
CA MET A 61 1.16 7.80 -11.47
C MET A 61 0.44 6.98 -12.55
N ILE A 62 -0.54 6.20 -12.12
CA ILE A 62 -1.54 5.59 -13.00
C ILE A 62 -2.91 6.05 -12.50
N GLU A 63 -3.66 6.71 -13.37
CA GLU A 63 -5.04 7.12 -13.10
C GLU A 63 -6.00 5.95 -13.33
N ASP A 64 -7.14 5.98 -12.65
CA ASP A 64 -8.28 5.09 -12.86
C ASP A 64 -7.95 3.59 -12.73
N VAL A 65 -7.00 3.25 -11.84
CA VAL A 65 -6.64 1.86 -11.53
C VAL A 65 -7.81 1.11 -10.90
N LEU A 66 -8.55 1.79 -10.01
CA LEU A 66 -9.77 1.28 -9.39
C LEU A 66 -10.94 2.24 -9.62
N THR A 67 -12.13 1.68 -9.70
CA THR A 67 -13.37 2.45 -9.66
C THR A 67 -13.66 2.97 -8.25
N ARG A 68 -14.47 4.02 -8.15
CA ARG A 68 -14.96 4.54 -6.86
C ARG A 68 -15.63 3.45 -6.01
N ALA A 69 -16.41 2.57 -6.64
CA ALA A 69 -17.10 1.49 -5.94
C ALA A 69 -16.13 0.44 -5.38
N GLU A 70 -15.03 0.14 -6.09
CA GLU A 70 -13.98 -0.75 -5.59
C GLU A 70 -13.20 -0.10 -4.44
N CYS A 71 -12.87 1.18 -4.55
CA CYS A 71 -12.23 1.93 -3.47
C CYS A 71 -13.09 1.96 -2.21
N ALA A 72 -14.38 2.26 -2.34
CA ALA A 72 -15.32 2.26 -1.20
C ALA A 72 -15.38 0.88 -0.53
N ARG A 73 -15.36 -0.19 -1.31
CA ARG A 73 -15.36 -1.57 -0.80
C ARG A 73 -14.08 -1.91 -0.05
N LEU A 74 -12.92 -1.46 -0.54
CA LEU A 74 -11.64 -1.63 0.16
C LEU A 74 -11.62 -0.86 1.48
N ILE A 75 -12.16 0.36 1.52
CA ILE A 75 -12.32 1.13 2.76
C ILE A 75 -13.21 0.36 3.74
N GLU A 76 -14.39 -0.12 3.31
CA GLU A 76 -15.31 -0.87 4.16
C GLU A 76 -14.65 -2.13 4.74
N VAL A 77 -13.94 -2.92 3.92
CA VAL A 77 -13.19 -4.10 4.37
C VAL A 77 -12.19 -3.71 5.46
N THR A 78 -11.38 -2.68 5.22
CA THR A 78 -10.30 -2.31 6.14
C THR A 78 -10.81 -1.66 7.42
N GLU A 79 -11.92 -0.92 7.38
CA GLU A 79 -12.61 -0.42 8.58
C GLU A 79 -13.13 -1.58 9.45
N GLN A 80 -13.70 -2.61 8.84
CA GLN A 80 -14.18 -3.78 9.57
C GLN A 80 -13.06 -4.65 10.15
N LEU A 81 -11.90 -4.73 9.49
CA LEU A 81 -10.71 -5.39 10.04
C LEU A 81 -10.15 -4.64 11.26
N GLY A 82 -10.41 -3.34 11.35
CA GLY A 82 -10.04 -2.47 12.46
C GLY A 82 -8.63 -1.91 12.35
N PHE A 83 -8.54 -0.61 12.12
CA PHE A 83 -7.28 0.13 12.13
C PHE A 83 -6.72 0.22 13.55
N ARG A 84 -5.39 0.11 13.66
CA ARG A 84 -4.64 0.24 14.90
C ARG A 84 -3.55 1.28 14.73
N ASP A 85 -3.14 1.89 15.82
CA ASP A 85 -1.95 2.74 15.83
C ASP A 85 -0.75 1.94 15.32
N ALA A 86 0.21 2.63 14.72
CA ALA A 86 1.40 1.96 14.20
C ALA A 86 2.07 1.19 15.33
N ALA A 87 2.21 -0.12 15.16
CA ALA A 87 2.83 -0.96 16.18
C ALA A 87 4.22 -0.45 16.52
N PRO A 88 4.53 -0.24 17.80
CA PRO A 88 5.90 0.00 18.24
C PRO A 88 6.77 -1.17 17.75
N GLY A 89 7.99 -0.89 17.30
CA GLY A 89 8.96 -1.94 17.00
C GLY A 89 8.98 -2.48 15.57
N ILE A 90 8.15 -2.03 14.65
CA ILE A 90 8.48 -2.13 13.24
C ILE A 90 9.41 -0.96 12.93
N ASN A 91 10.71 -1.11 13.13
CA ASN A 91 11.81 -0.22 12.74
C ASN A 91 11.44 1.26 12.41
N THR A 92 10.39 1.77 13.04
CA THR A 92 9.86 3.10 12.83
C THR A 92 10.13 3.89 14.11
N PRO A 93 11.03 4.87 14.11
CA PRO A 93 11.30 5.69 15.27
C PRO A 93 10.01 6.32 15.83
N PRO A 94 9.90 6.49 17.16
CA PRO A 94 8.79 7.21 17.76
C PRO A 94 8.59 8.57 17.10
N GLY A 95 7.34 8.92 16.76
CA GLY A 95 7.01 10.18 16.08
C GLY A 95 7.25 10.20 14.57
N MET A 96 7.78 9.12 13.97
CA MET A 96 7.98 9.03 12.52
C MET A 96 6.64 9.09 11.77
N ARG A 97 5.60 8.50 12.33
CA ARG A 97 4.25 8.51 11.76
C ARG A 97 3.18 8.50 12.83
N ARG A 98 2.03 9.08 12.53
CA ARG A 98 0.85 9.12 13.41
C ARG A 98 -0.37 8.40 12.81
N ASN A 99 -0.28 7.97 11.55
CA ASN A 99 -1.35 7.24 10.88
C ASN A 99 -1.65 5.88 11.52
N LYS A 100 -2.88 5.44 11.43
CA LYS A 100 -3.31 4.09 11.80
C LYS A 100 -3.07 3.12 10.65
N THR A 101 -2.94 1.83 10.96
CA THR A 101 -2.65 0.81 9.97
C THR A 101 -3.46 -0.48 10.19
N VAL A 102 -3.75 -1.17 9.10
CA VAL A 102 -4.23 -2.55 9.10
C VAL A 102 -3.41 -3.36 8.09
N HIS A 103 -2.97 -4.55 8.51
CA HIS A 103 -2.21 -5.48 7.68
C HIS A 103 -3.09 -6.65 7.28
N TRP A 104 -3.14 -6.95 6.00
CA TRP A 104 -3.98 -8.03 5.52
C TRP A 104 -3.48 -8.63 4.21
N LEU A 105 -3.93 -9.86 3.93
CA LEU A 105 -3.72 -10.57 2.68
C LEU A 105 -5.01 -10.51 1.87
N ALA A 106 -4.93 -9.90 0.71
CA ALA A 106 -6.03 -9.87 -0.25
C ALA A 106 -6.16 -11.23 -0.97
N PRO A 107 -7.36 -11.57 -1.48
CA PRO A 107 -7.54 -12.74 -2.32
C PRO A 107 -6.64 -12.72 -3.55
N ALA A 108 -6.07 -13.87 -3.92
CA ALA A 108 -5.19 -14.00 -5.08
C ALA A 108 -5.86 -13.50 -6.38
N ALA A 109 -7.15 -13.76 -6.56
CA ALA A 109 -7.92 -13.30 -7.71
C ALA A 109 -7.99 -11.77 -7.80
N ALA A 110 -8.17 -11.07 -6.67
CA ALA A 110 -8.18 -9.62 -6.63
C ALA A 110 -6.80 -9.03 -6.99
N MET A 111 -5.72 -9.64 -6.47
CA MET A 111 -4.36 -9.21 -6.77
C MET A 111 -3.97 -9.48 -8.23
N ALA A 112 -4.41 -10.59 -8.80
CA ALA A 112 -4.22 -10.89 -10.22
C ALA A 112 -4.96 -9.89 -11.12
N GLU A 113 -6.20 -9.53 -10.77
CA GLU A 113 -6.96 -8.51 -11.51
C GLU A 113 -6.29 -7.13 -11.41
N LEU A 114 -5.84 -6.73 -10.21
CA LEU A 114 -5.12 -5.49 -10.00
C LEU A 114 -3.83 -5.46 -10.85
N PHE A 115 -3.04 -6.55 -10.82
CA PHE A 115 -1.84 -6.68 -11.64
C PHE A 115 -2.15 -6.54 -13.13
N ARG A 116 -3.18 -7.22 -13.62
CA ARG A 116 -3.60 -7.15 -15.03
C ARG A 116 -3.87 -5.72 -15.50
N ARG A 117 -4.44 -4.86 -14.63
CA ARG A 117 -4.73 -3.45 -14.96
C ARG A 117 -3.49 -2.60 -15.06
N ILE A 118 -2.47 -2.86 -14.24
CA ILE A 118 -1.29 -1.99 -14.13
C ILE A 118 -0.07 -2.53 -14.89
N ALA A 119 0.01 -3.84 -15.15
CA ALA A 119 1.18 -4.49 -15.77
C ALA A 119 1.67 -3.84 -17.08
N PRO A 120 0.80 -3.36 -17.99
CA PRO A 120 1.25 -2.69 -19.21
C PRO A 120 2.04 -1.39 -18.97
N PHE A 121 1.89 -0.81 -17.80
CA PHE A 121 2.51 0.47 -17.43
C PHE A 121 3.75 0.31 -16.56
N LEU A 122 4.03 -0.89 -16.06
CA LEU A 122 5.17 -1.17 -15.20
C LEU A 122 6.45 -1.39 -16.01
N PRO A 123 7.63 -0.96 -15.51
CA PRO A 123 8.90 -1.36 -16.09
C PRO A 123 9.03 -2.88 -16.14
N GLN A 124 9.29 -3.44 -17.32
CA GLN A 124 9.43 -4.88 -17.51
C GLN A 124 10.74 -5.42 -16.93
N GLU A 125 11.71 -4.53 -16.73
CA GLU A 125 12.99 -4.83 -16.11
C GLU A 125 13.46 -3.65 -15.25
N LEU A 126 14.01 -3.95 -14.08
CA LEU A 126 14.69 -2.99 -13.20
C LEU A 126 15.96 -3.65 -12.65
N ASP A 127 17.11 -2.97 -12.85
CA ASP A 127 18.42 -3.44 -12.38
C ASP A 127 18.74 -4.89 -12.79
N GLY A 128 18.39 -5.28 -14.04
CA GLY A 128 18.58 -6.63 -14.57
C GLY A 128 17.59 -7.69 -14.05
N ARG A 129 16.58 -7.28 -13.26
CA ARG A 129 15.55 -8.17 -12.73
C ARG A 129 14.25 -7.97 -13.51
N ARG A 130 13.63 -9.06 -13.93
CA ARG A 130 12.37 -9.01 -14.68
C ARG A 130 11.18 -8.81 -13.76
N LEU A 131 10.17 -8.10 -14.25
CA LEU A 131 8.89 -7.95 -13.57
C LEU A 131 8.26 -9.34 -13.37
N SER A 132 8.01 -9.70 -12.12
CA SER A 132 7.26 -10.91 -11.79
C SER A 132 5.78 -10.69 -12.12
N PRO A 133 5.07 -11.70 -12.68
CA PRO A 133 3.66 -11.55 -13.07
C PRO A 133 2.70 -11.60 -11.88
N ILE A 134 3.12 -11.06 -10.73
CA ILE A 134 2.37 -11.14 -9.48
C ILE A 134 2.68 -9.91 -8.60
N LEU A 135 1.67 -9.44 -7.86
CA LEU A 135 1.85 -8.50 -6.75
C LEU A 135 1.91 -9.26 -5.42
N SER A 136 2.64 -8.74 -4.44
CA SER A 136 2.50 -9.25 -3.08
C SER A 136 1.04 -9.19 -2.65
N HIS A 137 0.48 -10.29 -2.13
CA HIS A 137 -0.91 -10.28 -1.65
C HIS A 137 -1.05 -9.54 -0.31
N ARG A 138 0.06 -9.28 0.38
CA ARG A 138 0.07 -8.52 1.61
C ARG A 138 -0.08 -7.03 1.31
N ILE A 139 -1.12 -6.44 1.87
CA ILE A 139 -1.45 -5.02 1.78
C ILE A 139 -1.31 -4.40 3.17
N ASN A 140 -0.66 -3.24 3.23
CA ASN A 140 -0.68 -2.38 4.39
C ASN A 140 -1.60 -1.21 4.06
N THR A 141 -2.80 -1.18 4.61
CA THR A 141 -3.70 -0.03 4.43
C THR A 141 -3.52 0.93 5.58
N TYR A 142 -3.33 2.20 5.24
CA TYR A 142 -3.15 3.31 6.17
C TYR A 142 -4.40 4.18 6.18
N ARG A 143 -4.80 4.59 7.38
CA ARG A 143 -5.79 5.62 7.63
C ARG A 143 -5.11 6.79 8.32
N TYR A 144 -5.30 7.99 7.78
CA TYR A 144 -4.86 9.23 8.38
C TYR A 144 -6.10 9.99 8.82
N ASP A 145 -6.14 10.35 10.09
CA ASP A 145 -7.12 11.27 10.64
C ASP A 145 -6.54 12.70 10.64
N ARG A 146 -7.35 13.72 10.94
CA ARG A 146 -6.89 15.11 10.99
C ARG A 146 -5.66 15.29 11.89
N GLY A 147 -4.63 15.90 11.35
CA GLY A 147 -3.35 16.13 12.03
C GLY A 147 -2.35 14.97 11.86
N ASP A 148 -2.75 13.85 11.26
CA ASP A 148 -1.83 12.75 11.00
C ASP A 148 -0.92 13.05 9.81
N GLU A 149 0.29 12.52 9.91
CA GLU A 149 1.33 12.65 8.90
C GLU A 149 2.26 11.43 8.92
N PHE A 150 3.07 11.30 7.89
CA PHE A 150 4.18 10.35 7.87
C PHE A 150 5.43 11.08 7.41
N ASN A 151 6.39 11.24 8.31
CA ASN A 151 7.61 11.99 8.08
C ASN A 151 8.47 11.38 6.97
N LEU A 152 9.48 12.13 6.54
CA LEU A 152 10.42 11.75 5.48
C LEU A 152 11.05 10.38 5.75
N HIS A 153 10.90 9.47 4.78
CA HIS A 153 11.44 8.12 4.86
C HIS A 153 11.65 7.52 3.46
N ILE A 154 12.33 6.39 3.43
CA ILE A 154 12.41 5.49 2.29
C ILE A 154 11.69 4.20 2.69
N ASP A 155 10.81 3.72 1.84
CA ASP A 155 10.16 2.43 2.05
C ASP A 155 11.16 1.27 1.99
N GLY A 156 11.02 0.30 2.91
CA GLY A 156 11.77 -0.94 2.86
C GLY A 156 11.30 -1.86 1.72
N ASP A 157 12.21 -2.67 1.24
CA ASP A 157 11.98 -3.73 0.27
C ASP A 157 11.68 -5.06 0.97
N TRP A 158 10.83 -5.86 0.39
CA TRP A 158 10.29 -7.07 1.02
C TRP A 158 10.12 -8.20 0.01
N PRO A 159 10.25 -9.47 0.47
CA PRO A 159 9.78 -10.61 -0.32
C PRO A 159 8.27 -10.53 -0.55
N GLY A 160 7.78 -11.25 -1.53
CA GLY A 160 6.34 -11.40 -1.73
C GLY A 160 5.71 -12.29 -0.66
N PHE A 161 4.45 -12.04 -0.36
CA PHE A 161 3.67 -12.82 0.59
C PHE A 161 2.32 -13.22 0.01
N GLY A 162 1.87 -14.41 0.35
CA GLY A 162 0.55 -14.92 0.03
C GLY A 162 0.10 -15.95 1.05
N LEU A 163 -1.01 -16.63 0.78
CA LEU A 163 -1.44 -17.78 1.53
C LEU A 163 -0.77 -19.05 1.01
N THR A 164 -0.56 -20.03 1.89
CA THR A 164 -0.25 -21.43 1.50
C THR A 164 -1.37 -21.99 0.63
N PRO A 165 -1.11 -23.03 -0.18
CA PRO A 165 -2.15 -23.61 -1.06
C PRO A 165 -3.41 -24.09 -0.33
N ASP A 166 -3.26 -24.55 0.93
CA ASP A 166 -4.39 -24.92 1.80
C ASP A 166 -5.08 -23.71 2.45
N GLY A 167 -4.59 -22.49 2.20
CA GLY A 167 -5.13 -21.25 2.72
C GLY A 167 -4.92 -21.02 4.23
N THR A 168 -4.24 -21.91 4.95
CA THR A 168 -4.20 -21.91 6.42
C THR A 168 -3.14 -20.99 7.02
N ARG A 169 -2.09 -20.65 6.29
CA ARG A 169 -0.94 -19.87 6.78
C ARG A 169 -0.49 -18.83 5.77
N MET A 170 0.13 -17.78 6.26
CA MET A 170 0.89 -16.86 5.42
C MET A 170 2.23 -17.52 5.03
N THR A 171 2.62 -17.40 3.77
CA THR A 171 3.91 -17.84 3.27
C THR A 171 4.65 -16.70 2.58
N GLN A 172 5.96 -16.70 2.71
CA GLN A 172 6.87 -15.85 1.97
C GLN A 172 7.27 -16.54 0.67
N TRP A 173 7.31 -15.80 -0.42
CA TRP A 173 7.74 -16.34 -1.71
C TRP A 173 9.25 -16.25 -1.87
N SER A 174 9.89 -17.38 -2.17
CA SER A 174 11.26 -17.41 -2.66
C SER A 174 11.29 -17.01 -4.14
N GLY A 175 12.36 -16.38 -4.58
CA GLY A 175 12.54 -16.04 -6.01
C GLY A 175 11.91 -14.71 -6.45
N THR A 176 11.25 -13.98 -5.56
CA THR A 176 10.74 -12.63 -5.84
C THR A 176 11.07 -11.65 -4.73
N HIS A 177 11.36 -10.39 -5.11
CA HIS A 177 11.60 -9.30 -4.18
C HIS A 177 10.98 -8.01 -4.72
N SER A 178 10.51 -7.15 -3.84
CA SER A 178 9.86 -5.91 -4.28
C SER A 178 10.90 -4.86 -4.66
N MET A 179 10.61 -4.10 -5.71
CA MET A 179 11.46 -3.00 -6.17
C MET A 179 10.70 -1.67 -6.31
N LEU A 180 9.36 -1.72 -6.32
CA LEU A 180 8.52 -0.53 -6.35
C LEU A 180 7.47 -0.59 -5.24
N THR A 181 7.27 0.56 -4.60
CA THR A 181 6.06 0.84 -3.85
C THR A 181 4.96 1.24 -4.82
N MET A 182 3.76 0.73 -4.61
CA MET A 182 2.51 1.25 -5.15
C MET A 182 1.68 1.80 -3.98
N LEU A 183 1.39 3.10 -3.99
CA LEU A 183 0.44 3.75 -3.09
C LEU A 183 -0.87 3.96 -3.85
N LEU A 184 -1.88 3.15 -3.53
CA LEU A 184 -3.20 3.22 -4.14
C LEU A 184 -4.12 4.05 -3.24
N TYR A 185 -4.52 5.24 -3.72
CA TYR A 185 -5.41 6.14 -2.98
C TYR A 185 -6.85 5.66 -3.10
N LEU A 186 -7.50 5.42 -1.97
CA LEU A 186 -8.86 4.91 -1.92
C LEU A 186 -9.91 6.03 -1.84
N ASN A 187 -9.47 7.25 -1.53
CA ASN A 187 -10.27 8.47 -1.61
C ASN A 187 -9.38 9.68 -1.91
N GLY A 188 -9.99 10.81 -2.22
CA GLY A 188 -9.27 11.99 -2.66
C GLY A 188 -9.99 13.31 -2.41
N ALA A 189 -9.48 14.38 -3.02
CA ALA A 189 -10.04 15.72 -2.89
C ALA A 189 -11.52 15.79 -3.34
N GLU A 190 -11.91 14.99 -4.30
CA GLU A 190 -13.29 14.84 -4.78
C GLU A 190 -14.25 14.21 -3.74
N ASP A 191 -13.70 13.62 -2.68
CA ASP A 191 -14.45 13.09 -1.54
C ASP A 191 -14.42 14.05 -0.33
N GLY A 192 -13.87 15.26 -0.52
CA GLY A 192 -13.73 16.26 0.54
C GLY A 192 -12.43 16.17 1.35
N LEU A 193 -11.46 15.35 0.91
CA LEU A 193 -10.15 15.26 1.55
C LEU A 193 -9.39 16.57 1.40
N GLN A 194 -8.76 17.04 2.48
CA GLN A 194 -7.96 18.27 2.51
C GLN A 194 -6.56 17.99 3.08
N GLY A 195 -5.53 18.37 2.35
CA GLY A 195 -4.14 18.04 2.69
C GLY A 195 -3.79 16.58 2.38
N GLY A 196 -2.80 16.03 3.07
CA GLY A 196 -2.41 14.63 2.96
C GLY A 196 -1.78 14.24 1.63
N ALA A 197 -1.15 15.17 0.90
CA ALA A 197 -0.41 14.84 -0.31
C ALA A 197 0.75 13.86 0.01
N THR A 198 1.20 13.13 -1.00
CA THR A 198 2.46 12.39 -0.92
C THR A 198 3.53 13.23 -1.61
N THR A 199 4.53 13.66 -0.86
CA THR A 199 5.64 14.50 -1.34
C THR A 199 6.85 13.65 -1.65
N LEU A 200 7.48 13.90 -2.80
CA LEU A 200 8.65 13.18 -3.31
C LEU A 200 9.85 14.12 -3.35
N TYR A 201 11.01 13.62 -2.92
CA TYR A 201 12.23 14.41 -2.77
C TYR A 201 13.41 13.79 -3.51
N ASP A 202 14.29 14.65 -4.02
CA ASP A 202 15.62 14.27 -4.48
C ASP A 202 16.66 15.25 -3.94
N LYS A 203 17.77 14.74 -3.41
CA LYS A 203 18.87 15.53 -2.82
C LYS A 203 18.40 16.55 -1.77
N GLY A 204 17.37 16.22 -1.00
CA GLY A 204 16.81 17.08 0.04
C GLY A 204 15.83 18.16 -0.47
N GLU A 205 15.60 18.25 -1.78
CA GLU A 205 14.66 19.18 -2.38
C GLU A 205 13.33 18.52 -2.70
N LEU A 206 12.23 19.21 -2.42
CA LEU A 206 10.89 18.81 -2.84
C LEU A 206 10.82 18.86 -4.38
N ARG A 207 10.49 17.73 -5.02
CA ARG A 207 10.36 17.63 -6.48
C ARG A 207 8.91 17.55 -6.95
N ALA A 208 8.07 16.85 -6.20
CA ALA A 208 6.67 16.71 -6.55
C ALA A 208 5.81 16.53 -5.30
N ALA A 209 4.55 16.96 -5.39
CA ALA A 209 3.51 16.68 -4.41
C ALA A 209 2.31 16.05 -5.14
N VAL A 210 1.99 14.81 -4.80
CA VAL A 210 0.91 14.05 -5.41
C VAL A 210 -0.32 14.11 -4.52
N THR A 211 -1.33 14.83 -4.97
CA THR A 211 -2.62 14.92 -4.28
C THR A 211 -3.37 13.59 -4.40
N PRO A 212 -3.91 13.04 -3.30
CA PRO A 212 -4.74 11.86 -3.34
C PRO A 212 -5.96 12.06 -4.24
N ARG A 213 -6.25 11.06 -5.08
CA ARG A 213 -7.45 10.95 -5.91
C ARG A 213 -7.93 9.51 -5.90
N THR A 214 -9.24 9.32 -5.79
CA THR A 214 -9.87 7.99 -5.73
C THR A 214 -9.48 7.14 -6.93
N GLY A 215 -8.91 5.97 -6.67
CA GLY A 215 -8.49 5.02 -7.72
C GLY A 215 -7.16 5.32 -8.39
N ARG A 216 -6.48 6.42 -8.07
CA ARG A 216 -5.11 6.73 -8.54
C ARG A 216 -4.10 5.87 -7.79
N ALA A 217 -3.08 5.40 -8.48
CA ALA A 217 -1.91 4.76 -7.88
C ALA A 217 -0.62 5.55 -8.17
N LEU A 218 0.20 5.78 -7.15
CA LEU A 218 1.53 6.37 -7.24
C LEU A 218 2.57 5.26 -7.11
N PHE A 219 3.55 5.25 -7.99
CA PHE A 219 4.65 4.28 -8.02
C PHE A 219 5.99 4.97 -7.90
N PHE A 220 6.90 4.39 -7.12
CA PHE A 220 8.28 4.84 -7.01
C PHE A 220 9.21 3.73 -6.51
N ARG A 221 10.52 3.91 -6.78
CA ARG A 221 11.57 3.01 -6.31
C ARG A 221 11.69 3.04 -4.80
N HIS A 222 11.90 1.86 -4.20
CA HIS A 222 12.15 1.70 -2.77
C HIS A 222 13.34 0.76 -2.48
N GLY A 223 13.59 0.53 -1.18
CA GLY A 223 14.66 -0.36 -0.71
C GLY A 223 16.00 0.34 -0.50
N SER A 224 17.01 -0.43 -0.14
CA SER A 224 18.34 0.09 0.18
C SER A 224 19.20 0.28 -1.07
N ASN A 225 18.80 1.22 -1.93
CA ASN A 225 19.59 1.59 -3.12
C ASN A 225 19.56 3.10 -3.37
N ARG A 226 20.49 3.60 -4.21
CA ARG A 226 20.65 5.04 -4.50
C ARG A 226 19.45 5.64 -5.25
N ASP A 227 18.70 4.81 -5.98
CA ASP A 227 17.58 5.24 -6.81
C ASP A 227 16.25 5.22 -6.05
N SER A 228 16.27 4.79 -4.77
CA SER A 228 15.11 4.86 -3.88
C SER A 228 14.67 6.29 -3.66
N VAL A 229 13.35 6.47 -3.59
CA VAL A 229 12.73 7.78 -3.50
C VAL A 229 12.42 8.12 -2.05
N LEU A 230 13.05 9.18 -1.56
CA LEU A 230 12.71 9.79 -0.28
C LEU A 230 11.35 10.47 -0.41
N HIS A 231 10.43 10.17 0.50
CA HIS A 231 9.06 10.69 0.42
C HIS A 231 8.44 10.89 1.81
N ALA A 232 7.35 11.63 1.84
CA ALA A 232 6.56 11.87 3.04
C ALA A 232 5.06 11.84 2.73
N GLY A 233 4.25 11.60 3.75
CA GLY A 233 2.82 11.85 3.72
C GLY A 233 2.53 13.14 4.49
N ASP A 234 2.16 14.20 3.79
CA ASP A 234 1.87 15.50 4.37
C ASP A 234 0.70 15.41 5.37
N THR A 235 0.68 16.36 6.30
CA THR A 235 -0.36 16.47 7.31
C THR A 235 -1.76 16.57 6.68
N LEU A 236 -2.68 15.73 7.16
CA LEU A 236 -4.09 15.83 6.82
C LEU A 236 -4.72 17.01 7.58
N THR A 237 -5.30 17.96 6.87
CA THR A 237 -5.84 19.20 7.47
C THR A 237 -7.36 19.19 7.61
N GLY A 238 -8.06 18.36 6.83
CA GLY A 238 -9.52 18.20 6.87
C GLY A 238 -10.00 17.12 7.83
N ASP A 239 -11.33 17.01 7.97
CA ASP A 239 -11.97 16.03 8.86
C ASP A 239 -12.31 14.70 8.14
N VAL A 240 -12.23 14.65 6.81
CA VAL A 240 -12.40 13.42 6.04
C VAL A 240 -11.13 12.59 6.13
N PRO A 241 -11.19 11.35 6.66
CA PRO A 241 -9.99 10.51 6.76
C PRO A 241 -9.43 10.15 5.39
N LYS A 242 -8.09 10.12 5.27
CA LYS A 242 -7.40 9.63 4.07
C LYS A 242 -7.16 8.13 4.20
N TYR A 243 -7.45 7.40 3.13
CA TYR A 243 -7.15 5.97 3.02
C TYR A 243 -6.21 5.71 1.86
N VAL A 244 -5.13 4.98 2.14
CA VAL A 244 -4.16 4.57 1.12
C VAL A 244 -3.70 3.15 1.36
N ALA A 245 -3.73 2.32 0.31
CA ALA A 245 -3.21 0.96 0.34
C ALA A 245 -1.80 0.93 -0.23
N ARG A 246 -0.81 0.50 0.58
CA ARG A 246 0.55 0.26 0.12
C ARG A 246 0.70 -1.20 -0.28
N ILE A 247 1.09 -1.41 -1.52
CA ILE A 247 1.28 -2.72 -2.15
C ILE A 247 2.68 -2.76 -2.76
N ASN A 248 3.32 -3.91 -2.71
CA ASN A 248 4.64 -4.12 -3.29
C ASN A 248 4.54 -4.74 -4.68
N VAL A 249 5.24 -4.12 -5.65
CA VAL A 249 5.41 -4.67 -7.01
C VAL A 249 6.67 -5.53 -7.02
N MET A 250 6.51 -6.76 -7.48
CA MET A 250 7.51 -7.81 -7.36
C MET A 250 8.35 -7.96 -8.63
N TYR A 251 9.63 -8.23 -8.43
CA TYR A 251 10.59 -8.57 -9.49
C TYR A 251 11.30 -9.88 -9.15
N ASP A 252 11.75 -10.60 -10.16
CA ASP A 252 12.49 -11.86 -9.99
C ASP A 252 13.84 -11.61 -9.30
N VAL A 253 14.33 -12.57 -8.51
CA VAL A 253 15.60 -12.50 -7.77
C VAL A 253 16.66 -13.33 -8.47
#